data_b9ca3734a01cd96e26653cff2499ec6c
#
_entry.id   b9ca3734a01cd96e26653cff2499ec6c
#
_cell.length_a   1.000
_cell.length_b   1.000
_cell.length_c   1.000
_cell.angle_alpha   90.00
_cell.angle_beta   90.00
_cell.angle_gamma   90.00
#
_symmetry.space_group_name_H-M   'P 1'
#
loop_
_entity.id
_entity.type
_entity.pdbx_description
1 polymer ?
#
loop_
_entity_poly.entity_id
_entity_poly.type
_entity_poly.pdbx_seq_one_letter_code
_entity_poly.pdbx_strand_id
1 'polypeptide(L)' 'MQEIDVRGLPPPEPFLNINAALQSLEASETLKVLIHREPYPLYDILRDTGYTWQTTALADGNYEILIVRNQ' A
#
# COMPACT_ATOMS: atom_id res chain seq x y z
N MET A 1 -8.56 10.28 -4.08
CA MET A 1 -7.39 9.45 -3.73
C MET A 1 -7.24 9.43 -2.23
N GLN A 2 -7.09 8.25 -1.65
CA GLN A 2 -6.75 8.11 -0.24
C GLN A 2 -5.24 8.02 -0.10
N GLU A 3 -4.74 8.52 1.02
CA GLU A 3 -3.30 8.48 1.29
C GLU A 3 -3.05 8.11 2.74
N ILE A 4 -2.12 7.18 2.96
CA ILE A 4 -1.68 6.82 4.31
C ILE A 4 -0.16 6.83 4.36
N ASP A 5 0.37 7.16 5.54
CA ASP A 5 1.81 7.19 5.78
C ASP A 5 2.09 6.20 6.92
N VAL A 6 2.77 5.11 6.59
CA VAL A 6 3.10 4.08 7.58
C VAL A 6 4.60 4.03 7.85
N ARG A 7 5.34 5.07 7.45
CA ARG A 7 6.77 5.15 7.71
C ARG A 7 7.03 5.24 9.21
N GLY A 8 8.05 4.52 9.65
CA GLY A 8 8.46 4.56 11.05
C GLY A 8 7.63 3.71 11.99
N LEU A 9 6.59 3.06 11.52
CA LEU A 9 5.80 2.17 12.37
C LEU A 9 6.47 0.81 12.48
N PRO A 10 6.49 0.20 13.68
CA PRO A 10 7.06 -1.15 13.83
C PRO A 10 6.12 -2.21 13.25
N PRO A 11 6.66 -3.34 12.76
CA PRO A 11 5.81 -4.44 12.30
C PRO A 11 4.98 -4.99 13.46
N PRO A 12 3.75 -5.43 13.23
CA PRO A 12 3.04 -5.52 11.94
C PRO A 12 2.15 -4.31 11.62
N GLU A 13 2.34 -3.18 12.30
CA GLU A 13 1.44 -2.03 12.17
C GLU A 13 1.29 -1.49 10.75
N PRO A 14 2.38 -1.34 9.95
CA PRO A 14 2.20 -0.88 8.57
C PRO A 14 1.25 -1.77 7.79
N PHE A 15 1.36 -3.07 7.98
CA PHE A 15 0.54 -4.05 7.29
C PHE A 15 -0.93 -3.95 7.70
N LEU A 16 -1.18 -3.80 9.00
CA LEU A 16 -2.53 -3.68 9.52
C LEU A 16 -3.20 -2.40 9.02
N ASN A 17 -2.47 -1.30 8.99
CA ASN A 17 -3.00 -0.01 8.54
C ASN A 17 -3.32 -0.04 7.05
N ILE A 18 -2.44 -0.64 6.24
CA ILE A 18 -2.68 -0.77 4.81
C ILE A 18 -3.92 -1.64 4.58
N ASN A 19 -4.03 -2.75 5.28
CA ASN A 19 -5.15 -3.66 5.12
C ASN A 19 -6.47 -2.98 5.47
N ALA A 20 -6.50 -2.21 6.55
CA ALA A 20 -7.70 -1.47 6.94
C ALA A 20 -8.09 -0.45 5.87
N ALA A 21 -7.11 0.26 5.30
CA ALA A 21 -7.37 1.23 4.25
C ALA A 21 -7.90 0.56 2.97
N LEU A 22 -7.38 -0.62 2.64
CA LEU A 22 -7.84 -1.37 1.46
C LEU A 22 -9.29 -1.78 1.60
N GLN A 23 -9.75 -2.05 2.80
CA GLN A 23 -11.13 -2.48 3.02
C GLN A 23 -12.14 -1.37 2.75
N SER A 24 -11.73 -0.12 2.89
CA SER A 24 -12.60 1.01 2.59
C SER A 24 -12.38 1.57 1.19
N LEU A 25 -11.47 0.99 0.41
CA LEU A 25 -11.14 1.49 -0.92
C LEU A 25 -12.20 1.02 -1.92
N GLU A 26 -12.79 1.97 -2.62
CA GLU A 26 -13.80 1.67 -3.63
C GLU A 26 -13.16 1.38 -4.98
N ALA A 27 -13.93 0.76 -5.87
CA ALA A 27 -13.49 0.48 -7.23
C ALA A 27 -13.11 1.79 -7.92
N SER A 28 -12.02 1.78 -8.68
CA SER A 28 -11.43 2.92 -9.38
C SER A 28 -10.83 4.00 -8.48
N GLU A 29 -10.87 3.80 -7.16
CA GLU A 29 -10.20 4.67 -6.23
C GLU A 29 -8.73 4.23 -6.07
N THR A 30 -7.83 5.19 -5.83
CA THR A 30 -6.41 4.90 -5.64
C THR A 30 -6.03 5.13 -4.18
N LEU A 31 -5.28 4.18 -3.61
CA LEU A 31 -4.67 4.32 -2.30
C LEU A 31 -3.18 4.57 -2.48
N LYS A 32 -2.69 5.68 -1.95
CA LYS A 32 -1.27 5.99 -1.95
C LYS A 32 -0.69 5.66 -0.57
N VAL A 33 0.33 4.80 -0.57
CA VAL A 33 0.98 4.35 0.67
C VAL A 33 2.42 4.84 0.67
N LEU A 34 2.82 5.50 1.76
CA LEU A 34 4.22 5.82 2.00
C LEU A 34 4.75 4.86 3.05
N ILE A 35 5.85 4.16 2.73
CA ILE A 35 6.40 3.13 3.59
C ILE A 35 7.93 3.19 3.55
N HIS A 36 8.58 2.74 4.62
CA HIS A 36 10.02 2.87 4.77
C HIS A 36 10.81 1.70 4.20
N ARG A 37 10.14 0.66 3.71
CA ARG A 37 10.78 -0.47 3.03
C ARG A 37 9.82 -1.06 2.02
N GLU A 38 10.35 -1.78 1.04
CA GLU A 38 9.51 -2.40 0.03
C GLU A 38 8.76 -3.60 0.64
N PRO A 39 7.41 -3.59 0.60
CA PRO A 39 6.61 -4.57 1.34
C PRO A 39 6.30 -5.79 0.47
N TYR A 40 7.31 -6.65 0.22
CA TYR A 40 7.13 -7.83 -0.63
C TYR A 40 5.97 -8.72 -0.20
N PRO A 41 5.76 -9.01 1.11
CA PRO A 41 4.61 -9.83 1.51
C PRO A 41 3.26 -9.21 1.14
N LEU A 42 3.19 -7.88 1.11
CA LEU A 42 1.96 -7.20 0.72
C LEU A 42 1.63 -7.45 -0.75
N TYR A 43 2.64 -7.53 -1.59
CA TYR A 43 2.42 -7.74 -3.02
C TYR A 43 1.71 -9.07 -3.30
N ASP A 44 2.04 -10.11 -2.56
CA ASP A 44 1.37 -11.40 -2.71
C ASP A 44 -0.12 -11.28 -2.38
N ILE A 45 -0.44 -10.57 -1.31
CA ILE A 45 -1.83 -10.36 -0.90
C ILE A 45 -2.58 -9.53 -1.92
N LEU A 46 -1.97 -8.46 -2.43
CA LEU A 46 -2.60 -7.61 -3.43
C LEU A 46 -2.93 -8.39 -4.70
N ARG A 47 -1.99 -9.22 -5.14
CA ARG A 47 -2.21 -10.04 -6.34
C ARG A 47 -3.34 -11.02 -6.13
N ASP A 48 -3.39 -11.66 -4.96
CA ASP A 48 -4.37 -12.71 -4.68
C ASP A 48 -5.77 -12.16 -4.42
N THR A 49 -5.88 -10.88 -4.04
CA THR A 49 -7.17 -10.29 -3.66
C THR A 49 -7.71 -9.30 -4.69
N GLY A 50 -7.09 -9.21 -5.88
CA GLY A 50 -7.66 -8.45 -6.98
C GLY A 50 -7.27 -6.99 -7.01
N TYR A 51 -6.09 -6.63 -6.50
CA TYR A 51 -5.55 -5.28 -6.61
C TYR A 51 -4.40 -5.24 -7.59
N THR A 52 -4.23 -4.08 -8.22
CA THR A 52 -2.99 -3.77 -8.96
C THR A 52 -2.27 -2.66 -8.23
N TRP A 53 -0.95 -2.58 -8.41
CA TRP A 53 -0.15 -1.59 -7.71
C TRP A 53 1.05 -1.18 -8.54
N GLN A 54 1.61 -0.02 -8.18
CA GLN A 54 2.83 0.47 -8.76
C GLN A 54 3.70 1.04 -7.66
N THR A 55 4.95 0.58 -7.57
CA THR A 55 5.89 0.99 -6.53
C THR A 55 6.94 1.91 -7.12
N THR A 56 7.21 3.01 -6.43
CA THR A 56 8.26 3.95 -6.79
C THR A 56 9.22 4.10 -5.62
N ALA A 57 10.52 3.90 -5.88
CA ALA A 57 11.55 4.16 -4.88
C ALA A 57 11.80 5.65 -4.82
N LEU A 58 11.74 6.22 -3.62
CA LEU A 58 11.95 7.64 -3.42
C LEU A 58 13.42 7.94 -3.08
N ALA A 59 13.82 9.19 -3.30
CA ALA A 59 15.22 9.58 -3.13
C ALA A 59 15.72 9.45 -1.69
N ASP A 60 14.82 9.48 -0.71
CA ASP A 60 15.17 9.39 0.71
C ASP A 60 15.21 7.97 1.25
N GLY A 61 15.09 6.97 0.39
CA GLY A 61 15.11 5.57 0.81
C GLY A 61 13.75 5.01 1.17
N ASN A 62 12.71 5.80 1.10
CA ASN A 62 11.34 5.35 1.30
C ASN A 62 10.71 4.91 -0.03
N TYR A 63 9.51 4.38 0.05
CA TYR A 63 8.78 3.90 -1.12
C TYR A 63 7.38 4.47 -1.14
N GLU A 64 6.89 4.73 -2.33
CA GLU A 64 5.51 5.12 -2.57
C GLU A 64 4.82 4.03 -3.37
N ILE A 65 3.68 3.55 -2.88
CA ILE A 65 2.94 2.50 -3.58
C ILE A 65 1.55 3.03 -3.90
N LEU A 66 1.20 2.99 -5.17
CA LEU A 66 -0.13 3.35 -5.64
C LEU A 66 -0.90 2.07 -5.88
N ILE A 67 -1.99 1.88 -5.16
CA ILE A 67 -2.79 0.67 -5.20
C ILE A 67 -4.18 1.01 -5.74
N VAL A 68 -4.61 0.24 -6.73
CA VAL A 68 -5.93 0.40 -7.34
C VAL A 68 -6.67 -0.93 -7.23
N ARG A 69 -7.93 -0.86 -6.84
CA ARG A 69 -8.77 -2.03 -6.75
C ARG A 69 -9.29 -2.42 -8.13
N ASN A 70 -9.03 -3.65 -8.55
CA ASN A 70 -9.62 -4.19 -9.76
C ASN A 70 -11.09 -4.49 -9.54
N GLN A 71 -11.85 -4.32 -10.59
CA GLN A 71 -13.26 -4.66 -10.54
C GLN A 71 -13.53 -6.10 -10.88
#